data_473ca644934d666ae021a3f39c2963d2
#
_entry.id   473ca644934d666ae021a3f39c2963d2
#
_cell.length_a   1.000
_cell.length_b   1.000
_cell.length_c   1.000
_cell.angle_alpha   90.00
_cell.angle_beta   90.00
_cell.angle_gamma   90.00
#
_symmetry.space_group_name_H-M   'P 1'
#
loop_
_entity.id
_entity.type
_entity.pdbx_description
1 polymer ?
#
loop_
_entity_poly.entity_id
_entity_poly.type
_entity_poly.pdbx_seq_one_letter_code
_entity_poly.pdbx_strand_id
1 'polypeptide(L)'
;MADIKSLFLNNVAQVVGSPSALAIDRAEGNYLYDPEGKAYLDFISGISVANLGHGHPSVVESVLEQVKKHMHVMVYGEFAIGPQAKLAQKTLEKLHPCMDRVYFVN
;
A
#
# COMPACT_ATOMS: atom_id res chain seq x y z
N MET A 1 28.47 -4.81 3.19
CA MET A 1 27.05 -5.04 3.61
C MET A 1 26.53 -6.22 2.82
N ALA A 2 25.70 -7.07 3.42
CA ALA A 2 25.07 -8.15 2.68
C ALA A 2 24.15 -7.57 1.59
N ASP A 3 24.18 -8.15 0.41
CA ASP A 3 23.30 -7.81 -0.72
C ASP A 3 21.83 -8.06 -0.35
N ILE A 4 20.94 -7.14 -0.69
CA ILE A 4 19.48 -7.21 -0.39
C ILE A 4 18.87 -8.51 -0.92
N LYS A 5 19.27 -8.95 -2.11
CA LYS A 5 18.80 -10.20 -2.70
C LYS A 5 19.20 -11.40 -1.84
N SER A 6 20.43 -11.43 -1.35
CA SER A 6 20.91 -12.48 -0.45
C SER A 6 20.17 -12.47 0.88
N LEU A 7 19.90 -11.29 1.45
CA LEU A 7 19.11 -11.16 2.68
C LEU A 7 17.68 -11.68 2.48
N PHE A 8 17.05 -11.33 1.38
CA PHE A 8 15.71 -11.81 1.02
C PHE A 8 15.66 -13.34 0.91
N LEU A 9 16.55 -13.92 0.10
CA LEU A 9 16.56 -15.38 -0.15
C LEU A 9 16.88 -16.21 1.08
N ASN A 10 17.69 -15.68 1.99
CA ASN A 10 18.11 -16.41 3.20
C ASN A 10 17.22 -16.23 4.41
N ASN A 11 16.46 -15.12 4.50
CA ASN A 11 15.74 -14.76 5.73
C ASN A 11 14.23 -14.61 5.55
N VAL A 12 13.71 -14.51 4.32
CA VAL A 12 12.28 -14.41 4.06
C VAL A 12 11.75 -15.75 3.56
N ALA A 13 10.71 -16.28 4.19
CA ALA A 13 10.07 -17.51 3.74
C ALA A 13 9.50 -17.32 2.32
N GLN A 14 9.90 -18.19 1.40
CA GLN A 14 9.48 -18.10 0.01
C GLN A 14 8.14 -18.81 -0.19
N VAL A 15 7.19 -18.12 -0.82
CA VAL A 15 5.87 -18.67 -1.19
C VAL A 15 5.83 -19.22 -2.61
N VAL A 16 6.88 -18.98 -3.40
CA VAL A 16 7.06 -19.51 -4.75
C VAL A 16 8.42 -20.17 -4.86
N GLY A 17 8.51 -21.27 -5.62
CA GLY A 17 9.76 -22.05 -5.74
C GLY A 17 10.92 -21.32 -6.43
N SER A 18 10.64 -20.31 -7.24
CA SER A 18 11.64 -19.49 -7.94
C SER A 18 11.22 -18.03 -7.96
N PRO A 19 11.42 -17.28 -6.86
CA PRO A 19 11.13 -15.87 -6.84
C PRO A 19 12.09 -15.10 -7.77
N SER A 20 11.61 -14.02 -8.40
CA SER A 20 12.48 -13.16 -9.22
C SER A 20 13.61 -12.53 -8.41
N ALA A 21 13.36 -12.34 -7.11
CA ALA A 21 14.28 -11.71 -6.17
C ALA A 21 14.88 -10.41 -6.71
N LEU A 22 14.09 -9.66 -7.50
CA LEU A 22 14.45 -8.33 -7.98
C LEU A 22 14.50 -7.39 -6.78
N ALA A 23 15.66 -6.82 -6.51
CA ALA A 23 15.80 -5.79 -5.49
C ALA A 23 15.16 -4.50 -6.00
N ILE A 24 14.21 -3.95 -5.24
CA ILE A 24 13.57 -2.68 -5.54
C ILE A 24 14.03 -1.66 -4.50
N ASP A 25 14.55 -0.53 -4.98
CA ASP A 25 14.99 0.59 -4.17
C ASP A 25 13.88 1.65 -4.02
N ARG A 26 13.25 2.01 -5.15
CA ARG A 26 12.17 2.99 -5.19
C ARG A 26 11.13 2.68 -6.25
N ALA A 27 9.97 3.34 -6.14
CA ALA A 27 8.92 3.27 -7.13
C ALA A 27 8.34 4.67 -7.38
N GLU A 28 8.03 4.99 -8.65
CA GLU A 28 7.50 6.29 -9.06
C GLU A 28 6.61 6.14 -10.30
N GLY A 29 5.42 6.71 -10.26
CA GLY A 29 4.44 6.56 -11.34
C GLY A 29 4.17 5.09 -11.66
N ASN A 30 4.48 4.67 -12.87
CA ASN A 30 4.27 3.29 -13.33
C ASN A 30 5.58 2.45 -13.32
N TYR A 31 6.64 2.94 -12.66
CA TYR A 31 7.94 2.28 -12.72
C TYR A 31 8.47 1.91 -11.34
N LEU A 32 9.12 0.76 -11.29
CA LEU A 32 9.97 0.32 -10.19
C LEU A 32 11.43 0.53 -10.61
N TYR A 33 12.29 0.82 -9.65
CA TYR A 33 13.72 1.04 -9.89
C TYR A 33 14.54 0.17 -8.95
N ASP A 34 15.55 -0.49 -9.50
CA ASP A 34 16.54 -1.20 -8.70
C ASP A 34 17.60 -0.25 -8.08
N PRO A 35 18.48 -0.76 -7.21
CA PRO A 35 19.53 0.05 -6.61
C PRO A 35 20.52 0.67 -7.62
N GLU A 36 20.63 0.10 -8.81
CA GLU A 36 21.46 0.60 -9.91
C GLU A 36 20.74 1.68 -10.75
N GLY A 37 19.45 1.95 -10.42
CA GLY A 37 18.63 2.94 -11.12
C GLY A 37 17.98 2.45 -12.40
N LYS A 38 18.06 1.16 -12.71
CA LYS A 38 17.36 0.59 -13.86
C LYS A 38 15.86 0.59 -13.62
N ALA A 39 15.10 1.07 -14.61
CA ALA A 39 13.65 1.16 -14.58
C ALA A 39 12.99 -0.12 -15.10
N TYR A 40 11.94 -0.55 -14.42
CA TYR A 40 11.07 -1.66 -14.79
C TYR A 40 9.63 -1.17 -14.80
N LEU A 41 8.92 -1.35 -15.91
CA LEU A 41 7.50 -1.01 -15.99
C LEU A 41 6.68 -1.98 -15.12
N ASP A 42 5.94 -1.44 -14.16
CA ASP A 42 5.15 -2.23 -13.22
C ASP A 42 3.74 -2.50 -13.75
N PHE A 43 3.54 -3.67 -14.36
CA PHE A 43 2.22 -4.17 -14.76
C PHE A 43 1.47 -4.89 -13.64
N ILE A 44 2.11 -5.17 -12.50
CA ILE A 44 1.50 -5.88 -11.38
C ILE A 44 0.78 -4.89 -10.45
N SER A 45 1.34 -3.68 -10.31
CA SER A 45 0.78 -2.57 -9.52
C SER A 45 0.39 -3.00 -8.09
N GLY A 46 1.23 -3.83 -7.44
CA GLY A 46 0.92 -4.37 -6.11
C GLY A 46 -0.35 -5.23 -6.08
N ILE A 47 -0.64 -5.97 -7.16
CA ILE A 47 -1.88 -6.71 -7.40
C ILE A 47 -3.07 -5.74 -7.48
N SER A 48 -3.00 -4.80 -8.44
CA SER A 48 -4.02 -3.80 -8.75
C SER A 48 -4.33 -2.81 -7.61
N VAL A 49 -3.36 -2.54 -6.74
CA VAL A 49 -3.51 -1.60 -5.61
C VAL A 49 -3.01 -0.21 -5.97
N ALA A 50 -1.92 -0.10 -6.72
CA ALA A 50 -1.29 1.17 -7.07
C ALA A 50 -1.98 1.88 -8.26
N ASN A 51 -3.32 2.02 -8.21
CA ASN A 51 -4.13 2.53 -9.32
C ASN A 51 -3.85 4.00 -9.69
N LEU A 52 -3.30 4.78 -8.77
CA LEU A 52 -2.89 6.18 -9.00
C LEU A 52 -1.41 6.30 -9.37
N GLY A 53 -0.71 5.17 -9.51
CA GLY A 53 0.73 5.09 -9.62
C GLY A 53 1.45 5.19 -8.27
N HIS A 54 2.70 4.77 -8.26
CA HIS A 54 3.56 4.84 -7.09
C HIS A 54 3.90 6.28 -6.72
N GLY A 55 3.87 6.58 -5.43
CA GLY A 55 4.31 7.88 -4.93
C GLY A 55 3.39 9.05 -5.34
N HIS A 56 2.10 8.82 -5.63
CA HIS A 56 1.19 9.89 -6.02
C HIS A 56 1.19 11.02 -4.97
N PRO A 57 1.48 12.27 -5.35
CA PRO A 57 1.74 13.36 -4.39
C PRO A 57 0.63 13.57 -3.36
N SER A 58 -0.63 13.60 -3.78
CA SER A 58 -1.76 13.79 -2.85
C SER A 58 -1.94 12.65 -1.86
N VAL A 59 -1.59 11.41 -2.26
CA VAL A 59 -1.63 10.26 -1.36
C VAL A 59 -0.51 10.37 -0.33
N VAL A 60 0.71 10.65 -0.78
CA VAL A 60 1.89 10.81 0.09
C VAL A 60 1.65 11.93 1.11
N GLU A 61 1.17 13.08 0.68
CA GLU A 61 0.85 14.22 1.56
C GLU A 61 -0.19 13.84 2.62
N SER A 62 -1.30 13.22 2.20
CA SER A 62 -2.36 12.78 3.13
C SER A 62 -1.87 11.77 4.15
N VAL A 63 -0.99 10.83 3.73
CA VAL A 63 -0.36 9.84 4.64
C VAL A 63 0.55 10.54 5.63
N LEU A 64 1.41 11.46 5.16
CA LEU A 64 2.32 12.22 6.03
C LEU A 64 1.56 13.07 7.06
N GLU A 65 0.47 13.72 6.66
CA GLU A 65 -0.40 14.44 7.58
C GLU A 65 -1.03 13.53 8.63
N GLN A 66 -1.52 12.35 8.21
CA GLN A 66 -2.15 11.41 9.12
C GLN A 66 -1.14 10.79 10.10
N VAL A 67 0.05 10.44 9.65
CA VAL A 67 1.13 9.90 10.49
C VAL A 67 1.52 10.87 11.60
N LYS A 68 1.55 12.18 11.33
CA LYS A 68 1.81 13.22 12.35
C LYS A 68 0.71 13.28 13.43
N LYS A 69 -0.52 12.88 13.12
CA LYS A 69 -1.65 12.86 14.08
C LYS A 69 -1.66 11.58 14.90
N HIS A 70 -1.72 10.46 14.25
CA HIS A 70 -1.61 9.12 14.82
C HIS A 70 -1.49 8.07 13.69
N MET A 71 -0.77 7.00 13.96
CA MET A 71 -0.63 5.86 13.04
C MET A 71 -1.65 4.78 13.37
N HIS A 72 -1.77 4.41 14.63
CA HIS A 72 -2.64 3.35 15.09
C HIS A 72 -3.31 3.71 16.42
N VAL A 73 -4.59 3.38 16.53
CA VAL A 73 -5.41 3.47 17.75
C VAL A 73 -6.33 2.25 17.79
N MET A 74 -7.12 2.10 18.85
CA MET A 74 -8.08 1.00 18.96
C MET A 74 -9.05 0.98 17.75
N VAL A 75 -9.12 -0.16 17.04
CA VAL A 75 -9.82 -0.30 15.76
C VAL A 75 -11.13 -1.09 15.81
N TYR A 76 -11.46 -1.74 16.92
CA TYR A 76 -12.64 -2.62 17.04
C TYR A 76 -13.96 -1.89 17.29
N GLY A 77 -14.13 -0.69 16.75
CA GLY A 77 -15.37 0.08 16.89
C GLY A 77 -15.52 0.85 18.20
N GLU A 78 -14.52 0.85 19.06
CA GLU A 78 -14.53 1.60 20.33
C GLU A 78 -14.35 3.10 20.09
N PHE A 79 -13.53 3.49 19.10
CA PHE A 79 -13.24 4.88 18.81
C PHE A 79 -13.76 5.29 17.43
N ALA A 80 -14.35 6.50 17.34
CA ALA A 80 -14.69 7.10 16.06
C ALA A 80 -13.42 7.65 15.40
N ILE A 81 -12.94 6.98 14.35
CA ILE A 81 -11.72 7.33 13.62
C ILE A 81 -12.10 8.08 12.34
N GLY A 82 -11.65 9.34 12.23
CA GLY A 82 -12.05 10.24 11.15
C GLY A 82 -11.77 9.70 9.74
N PRO A 83 -10.56 9.24 9.38
CA PRO A 83 -10.27 8.67 8.06
C PRO A 83 -11.16 7.47 7.71
N GLN A 84 -11.38 6.56 8.65
CA GLN A 84 -12.24 5.39 8.47
C GLN A 84 -13.70 5.77 8.20
N ALA A 85 -14.25 6.68 9.03
CA ALA A 85 -15.63 7.14 8.87
C ALA A 85 -15.86 7.86 7.54
N LYS A 86 -14.91 8.72 7.13
CA LYS A 86 -14.97 9.41 5.82
C LYS A 86 -14.86 8.45 4.65
N LEU A 87 -14.02 7.42 4.74
CA LEU A 87 -13.92 6.39 3.71
C LEU A 87 -15.22 5.61 3.60
N ALA A 88 -15.81 5.19 4.73
CA ALA A 88 -17.11 4.51 4.75
C ALA A 88 -18.19 5.36 4.08
N GLN A 89 -18.31 6.64 4.45
CA GLN A 89 -19.26 7.55 3.83
C GLN A 89 -19.09 7.63 2.31
N LYS A 90 -17.87 7.91 1.84
CA LYS A 90 -17.59 8.04 0.41
C LYS A 90 -17.83 6.73 -0.37
N THR A 91 -17.60 5.59 0.26
CA THR A 91 -17.88 4.28 -0.34
C THR A 91 -19.38 4.08 -0.51
N LEU A 92 -20.17 4.36 0.53
CA LEU A 92 -21.64 4.23 0.49
C LEU A 92 -22.30 5.17 -0.53
N GLU A 93 -21.78 6.37 -0.74
CA GLU A 93 -22.24 7.30 -1.78
C GLU A 93 -22.15 6.71 -3.21
N LYS A 94 -21.35 5.68 -3.43
CA LYS A 94 -21.15 5.01 -4.73
C LYS A 94 -21.87 3.68 -4.84
N LEU A 95 -22.48 3.20 -3.78
CA LEU A 95 -23.15 1.91 -3.72
C LEU A 95 -24.67 2.06 -3.82
N HIS A 96 -25.37 0.92 -3.96
CA HIS A 96 -26.84 0.91 -3.99
C HIS A 96 -27.41 1.37 -2.64
N PRO A 97 -28.51 2.14 -2.61
CA PRO A 97 -29.09 2.72 -1.37
C PRO A 97 -29.49 1.73 -0.29
N CYS A 98 -29.62 0.43 -0.61
CA CYS A 98 -29.88 -0.59 0.40
C CYS A 98 -28.64 -0.93 1.26
N MET A 99 -27.47 -0.44 0.89
CA MET A 99 -26.24 -0.60 1.66
C MET A 99 -26.04 0.62 2.55
N ASP A 100 -26.02 0.42 3.86
CA ASP A 100 -26.02 1.49 4.84
C ASP A 100 -24.77 1.49 5.74
N ARG A 101 -23.93 0.45 5.67
CA ARG A 101 -22.73 0.29 6.50
C ARG A 101 -21.58 -0.35 5.75
N VAL A 102 -20.36 0.01 6.16
CA VAL A 102 -19.10 -0.59 5.70
C VAL A 102 -18.41 -1.27 6.88
N TYR A 103 -18.03 -2.53 6.68
CA TYR A 103 -17.23 -3.26 7.65
C TYR A 103 -15.82 -3.47 7.08
N PHE A 104 -14.81 -2.94 7.79
CA PHE A 104 -13.41 -3.05 7.39
C PHE A 104 -12.79 -4.30 8.01
N VAL A 105 -12.19 -5.13 7.19
CA VAL A 105 -11.51 -6.39 7.56
C VAL A 105 -10.11 -6.44 6.96
N ASN A 106 -9.27 -7.32 7.47
CA ASN A 106 -7.93 -7.60 6.93
C ASN A 106 -8.04 -8.57 5.76
#